data_52dec5dc92bfe13ef2785d826f81b7a3
#
_entry.id   52dec5dc92bfe13ef2785d826f81b7a3
#
_cell.length_a   1.000
_cell.length_b   1.000
_cell.length_c   1.000
_cell.angle_alpha   90.00
_cell.angle_beta   90.00
_cell.angle_gamma   90.00
#
_symmetry.space_group_name_H-M   'P 1'
#
loop_
_entity.id
_entity.type
_entity.pdbx_description
1 polymer ?
#
loop_
_entity_poly.entity_id
_entity_poly.type
_entity_poly.pdbx_seq_one_letter_code
_entity_poly.pdbx_strand_id
1 'polypeptide(L)'
;MGRQRQPQIRQRLLDACTDYALEHGLPDRLRPLAAAAGTSNRMLLYHFGTRDGLLREVLGQARRRQVEVFTDLIRLRPDEPYTTTLSRAWSAISGPQGEPYLRMFGRLHDTAGEPLWPGFRRTATTDWLAPLEEGMRRLGRPELATVVLAVIRGLLMDLYATGDTERTDRAFHDFLAAIDGA
;
A
#
# COMPACT_ATOMS: atom_id res chain seq x y z
N MET A 1 6.93 37.04 5.16
CA MET A 1 6.14 36.23 4.18
C MET A 1 6.91 35.04 3.55
N GLY A 2 8.24 34.90 3.69
CA GLY A 2 9.04 33.83 3.07
C GLY A 2 8.98 32.46 3.77
N ARG A 3 8.73 32.39 5.07
CA ARG A 3 8.89 31.17 5.88
C ARG A 3 7.74 30.13 5.71
N GLN A 4 6.54 30.56 5.32
CA GLN A 4 5.39 29.67 5.06
C GLN A 4 5.37 29.04 3.65
N ARG A 5 6.09 29.63 2.67
CA ARG A 5 6.13 29.11 1.29
C ARG A 5 7.00 27.87 1.10
N GLN A 6 8.07 27.70 1.90
CA GLN A 6 8.99 26.56 1.74
C GLN A 6 8.37 25.19 2.10
N PRO A 7 7.61 25.01 3.20
CA PRO A 7 6.93 23.76 3.49
C PRO A 7 5.89 23.38 2.43
N GLN A 8 5.15 24.34 1.92
CA GLN A 8 4.14 24.09 0.86
C GLN A 8 4.78 23.68 -0.48
N ILE A 9 5.89 24.32 -0.84
CA ILE A 9 6.65 23.94 -2.04
C ILE A 9 7.17 22.52 -1.89
N ARG A 10 7.80 22.22 -0.75
CA ARG A 10 8.33 20.89 -0.47
C ARG A 10 7.24 19.82 -0.52
N GLN A 11 6.06 20.07 0.07
CA GLN A 11 4.94 19.13 0.02
C GLN A 11 4.46 18.90 -1.42
N ARG A 12 4.29 19.95 -2.21
CA ARG A 12 3.90 19.83 -3.62
C ARG A 12 4.90 19.02 -4.45
N LEU A 13 6.21 19.23 -4.20
CA LEU A 13 7.24 18.44 -4.87
C LEU A 13 7.17 16.96 -4.45
N LEU A 14 6.94 16.68 -3.17
CA LEU A 14 6.77 15.33 -2.66
C LEU A 14 5.52 14.66 -3.25
N ASP A 15 4.40 15.38 -3.33
CA ASP A 15 3.16 14.88 -3.94
C ASP A 15 3.40 14.45 -5.39
N ALA A 16 3.98 15.32 -6.21
CA ALA A 16 4.25 15.03 -7.62
C ALA A 16 5.25 13.86 -7.80
N CYS A 17 6.28 13.77 -6.95
CA CYS A 17 7.20 12.63 -6.97
C CYS A 17 6.52 11.33 -6.56
N THR A 18 5.58 11.39 -5.60
CA THR A 18 4.83 10.22 -5.14
C THR A 18 3.84 9.74 -6.20
N ASP A 19 3.11 10.65 -6.85
CA ASP A 19 2.19 10.35 -7.94
C ASP A 19 2.94 9.67 -9.10
N TYR A 20 4.07 10.23 -9.51
CA TYR A 20 4.94 9.61 -10.51
C TYR A 20 5.39 8.19 -10.10
N ALA A 21 5.82 8.02 -8.86
CA ALA A 21 6.31 6.72 -8.39
C ALA A 21 5.21 5.67 -8.28
N LEU A 22 3.98 6.05 -7.95
CA LEU A 22 2.82 5.15 -7.96
C LEU A 22 2.47 4.72 -9.39
N GLU A 23 2.56 5.62 -10.36
CA GLU A 23 2.23 5.33 -11.75
C GLU A 23 3.34 4.52 -12.48
N HIS A 24 4.62 4.86 -12.24
CA HIS A 24 5.74 4.35 -13.04
C HIS A 24 6.72 3.46 -12.25
N GLY A 25 6.55 3.35 -10.92
CA GLY A 25 7.51 2.74 -10.01
C GLY A 25 8.63 3.70 -9.59
N LEU A 26 9.47 3.22 -8.65
CA LEU A 26 10.61 4.00 -8.17
C LEU A 26 11.72 4.06 -9.22
N PRO A 27 12.14 5.26 -9.67
CA PRO A 27 13.19 5.37 -10.68
C PRO A 27 14.60 5.27 -10.07
N ASP A 28 15.53 4.75 -10.85
CA ASP A 28 16.95 4.66 -10.45
C ASP A 28 17.65 6.03 -10.41
N ARG A 29 17.09 7.03 -11.09
CA ARG A 29 17.68 8.38 -11.21
C ARG A 29 16.66 9.45 -10.82
N LEU A 30 17.15 10.61 -10.34
CA LEU A 30 16.29 11.74 -9.95
C LEU A 30 15.60 12.45 -11.14
N ARG A 31 16.13 12.35 -12.35
CA ARG A 31 15.66 13.10 -13.51
C ARG A 31 14.15 12.90 -13.79
N PRO A 32 13.60 11.68 -13.77
CA PRO A 32 12.16 11.48 -13.96
C PRO A 32 11.31 12.15 -12.89
N LEU A 33 11.72 12.07 -11.62
CA LEU A 33 11.03 12.73 -10.51
C LEU A 33 11.09 14.25 -10.61
N ALA A 34 12.24 14.80 -11.01
CA ALA A 34 12.40 16.24 -11.21
C ALA A 34 11.51 16.75 -12.35
N ALA A 35 11.43 16.01 -13.46
CA ALA A 35 10.55 16.33 -14.58
C ALA A 35 9.07 16.30 -14.15
N ALA A 36 8.63 15.25 -13.47
CA ALA A 36 7.26 15.12 -12.96
C ALA A 36 6.88 16.25 -11.98
N ALA A 37 7.83 16.66 -11.12
CA ALA A 37 7.62 17.74 -10.17
C ALA A 37 7.81 19.16 -10.77
N GLY A 38 8.10 19.28 -12.06
CA GLY A 38 8.35 20.57 -12.74
C GLY A 38 9.53 21.33 -12.16
N THR A 39 10.60 20.61 -11.77
CA THR A 39 11.75 21.19 -11.09
C THR A 39 13.09 20.59 -11.58
N SER A 40 14.19 20.94 -10.93
CA SER A 40 15.51 20.38 -11.24
C SER A 40 15.96 19.38 -10.15
N ASN A 41 16.91 18.47 -10.52
CA ASN A 41 17.54 17.57 -9.55
C ASN A 41 18.15 18.34 -8.37
N ARG A 42 18.76 19.51 -8.64
CA ARG A 42 19.35 20.37 -7.61
C ARG A 42 18.30 20.84 -6.60
N MET A 43 17.10 21.22 -7.06
CA MET A 43 16.02 21.65 -6.19
C MET A 43 15.44 20.49 -5.38
N LEU A 44 15.33 19.30 -5.95
CA LEU A 44 14.95 18.12 -5.17
C LEU A 44 15.96 17.83 -4.07
N LEU A 45 17.26 17.84 -4.40
CA LEU A 45 18.31 17.63 -3.38
C LEU A 45 18.35 18.76 -2.33
N TYR A 46 18.03 19.98 -2.70
CA TYR A 46 17.91 21.09 -1.74
C TYR A 46 16.82 20.85 -0.70
N HIS A 47 15.64 20.32 -1.14
CA HIS A 47 14.51 20.08 -0.25
C HIS A 47 14.57 18.76 0.53
N PHE A 48 15.21 17.73 -0.03
CA PHE A 48 15.18 16.35 0.50
C PHE A 48 16.56 15.81 0.89
N GLY A 49 17.61 16.58 0.72
CA GLY A 49 18.99 16.25 1.06
C GLY A 49 19.64 15.31 0.04
N THR A 50 19.26 14.04 0.07
CA THR A 50 19.82 13.00 -0.81
C THR A 50 18.73 12.36 -1.67
N ARG A 51 19.15 11.61 -2.72
CA ARG A 51 18.24 10.78 -3.52
C ARG A 51 17.47 9.80 -2.61
N ASP A 52 18.19 9.08 -1.75
CA ASP A 52 17.58 8.10 -0.87
C ASP A 52 16.69 8.74 0.20
N GLY A 53 17.02 9.96 0.64
CA GLY A 53 16.16 10.78 1.48
C GLY A 53 14.81 11.07 0.82
N LEU A 54 14.84 11.54 -0.45
CA LEU A 54 13.63 11.74 -1.24
C LEU A 54 12.84 10.44 -1.42
N LEU A 55 13.49 9.34 -1.80
CA LEU A 55 12.80 8.07 -2.04
C LEU A 55 12.16 7.52 -0.76
N ARG A 56 12.79 7.67 0.41
CA ARG A 56 12.17 7.30 1.69
C ARG A 56 10.91 8.11 1.97
N GLU A 57 10.92 9.40 1.68
CA GLU A 57 9.73 10.23 1.88
C GLU A 57 8.62 9.92 0.89
N VAL A 58 8.96 9.65 -0.37
CA VAL A 58 8.02 9.18 -1.40
C VAL A 58 7.36 7.86 -0.97
N LEU A 59 8.15 6.89 -0.53
CA LEU A 59 7.65 5.62 0.01
C LEU A 59 6.77 5.83 1.24
N GLY A 60 7.21 6.68 2.17
CA GLY A 60 6.45 7.01 3.38
C GLY A 60 5.10 7.65 3.07
N GLN A 61 5.05 8.55 2.10
CA GLN A 61 3.81 9.18 1.68
C GLN A 61 2.89 8.21 0.94
N ALA A 62 3.42 7.42 0.01
CA ALA A 62 2.65 6.38 -0.68
C ALA A 62 2.05 5.37 0.32
N ARG A 63 2.84 4.98 1.34
CA ARG A 63 2.34 4.09 2.40
C ARG A 63 1.23 4.72 3.23
N ARG A 64 1.34 5.98 3.62
CA ARG A 64 0.26 6.68 4.33
C ARG A 64 -1.03 6.69 3.51
N ARG A 65 -0.96 7.05 2.22
CA ARG A 65 -2.12 7.02 1.31
C ARG A 65 -2.71 5.60 1.19
N GLN A 66 -1.87 4.59 1.06
CA GLN A 66 -2.30 3.19 1.02
C GLN A 66 -3.04 2.79 2.29
N VAL A 67 -2.46 3.06 3.46
CA VAL A 67 -3.05 2.72 4.76
C VAL A 67 -4.38 3.45 4.95
N GLU A 68 -4.45 4.74 4.63
CA GLU A 68 -5.68 5.53 4.74
C GLU A 68 -6.81 4.94 3.91
N VAL A 69 -6.56 4.67 2.63
CA VAL A 69 -7.57 4.13 1.70
C VAL A 69 -8.00 2.71 2.11
N PHE A 70 -7.04 1.80 2.32
CA PHE A 70 -7.38 0.40 2.52
C PHE A 70 -7.82 0.06 3.94
N THR A 71 -7.38 0.82 4.96
CA THR A 71 -7.92 0.64 6.32
C THR A 71 -9.42 0.94 6.36
N ASP A 72 -9.88 1.95 5.62
CA ASP A 72 -11.30 2.27 5.53
C ASP A 72 -12.11 1.15 4.83
N LEU A 73 -11.51 0.49 3.83
CA LEU A 73 -12.14 -0.63 3.12
C LEU A 73 -12.34 -1.87 3.99
N ILE A 74 -11.41 -2.15 4.90
CA ILE A 74 -11.50 -3.31 5.82
C ILE A 74 -12.15 -2.96 7.17
N ARG A 75 -12.56 -1.69 7.35
CA ARG A 75 -13.24 -1.25 8.57
C ARG A 75 -14.60 -1.94 8.69
N LEU A 76 -14.86 -2.45 9.89
CA LEU A 76 -16.13 -3.04 10.24
C LEU A 76 -17.30 -2.08 9.96
N ARG A 77 -18.34 -2.59 9.29
CA ARG A 77 -19.63 -1.90 9.08
C ARG A 77 -20.72 -2.58 9.86
N PRO A 78 -21.57 -1.83 10.61
CA PRO A 78 -22.60 -2.42 11.50
C PRO A 78 -23.65 -3.25 10.77
N ASP A 79 -23.96 -2.86 9.52
CA ASP A 79 -25.14 -3.33 8.79
C ASP A 79 -24.85 -4.45 7.79
N GLU A 80 -23.63 -5.00 7.78
CA GLU A 80 -23.26 -6.07 6.85
C GLU A 80 -22.36 -7.13 7.52
N PRO A 81 -22.37 -8.39 7.02
CA PRO A 81 -21.39 -9.40 7.41
C PRO A 81 -19.98 -8.94 7.10
N TYR A 82 -19.02 -9.26 7.98
CA TYR A 82 -17.63 -8.84 7.75
C TYR A 82 -16.99 -9.52 6.53
N THR A 83 -17.46 -10.70 6.13
CA THR A 83 -17.08 -11.36 4.88
C THR A 83 -17.44 -10.53 3.64
N THR A 84 -18.56 -9.80 3.66
CA THR A 84 -18.92 -8.83 2.61
C THR A 84 -17.93 -7.65 2.57
N THR A 85 -17.55 -7.12 3.75
CA THR A 85 -16.52 -6.09 3.87
C THR A 85 -15.20 -6.58 3.26
N LEU A 86 -14.75 -7.81 3.59
CA LEU A 86 -13.53 -8.40 3.08
C LEU A 86 -13.58 -8.65 1.56
N SER A 87 -14.71 -9.10 1.02
CA SER A 87 -14.90 -9.28 -0.42
C SER A 87 -14.74 -7.95 -1.19
N ARG A 88 -15.34 -6.88 -0.68
CA ARG A 88 -15.21 -5.55 -1.27
C ARG A 88 -13.76 -5.03 -1.17
N ALA A 89 -13.11 -5.22 -0.03
CA ALA A 89 -11.71 -4.85 0.16
C ALA A 89 -10.80 -5.61 -0.81
N TRP A 90 -11.04 -6.92 -1.00
CA TRP A 90 -10.31 -7.72 -1.99
C TRP A 90 -10.45 -7.16 -3.39
N SER A 91 -11.67 -6.90 -3.87
CA SER A 91 -11.91 -6.35 -5.20
C SER A 91 -11.20 -4.99 -5.43
N ALA A 92 -11.10 -4.16 -4.40
CA ALA A 92 -10.39 -2.87 -4.49
C ALA A 92 -8.87 -3.07 -4.49
N ILE A 93 -8.33 -3.97 -3.65
CA ILE A 93 -6.89 -4.19 -3.50
C ILE A 93 -6.32 -4.96 -4.68
N SER A 94 -7.06 -5.96 -5.21
CA SER A 94 -6.66 -6.76 -6.38
C SER A 94 -6.88 -6.04 -7.71
N GLY A 95 -7.73 -5.01 -7.72
CA GLY A 95 -8.08 -4.23 -8.90
C GLY A 95 -7.16 -3.01 -9.16
N PRO A 96 -7.58 -2.13 -10.09
CA PRO A 96 -6.80 -0.96 -10.51
C PRO A 96 -6.42 -0.01 -9.37
N GLN A 97 -7.21 0.04 -8.29
CA GLN A 97 -6.92 0.87 -7.13
C GLN A 97 -5.71 0.38 -6.32
N GLY A 98 -5.53 -0.94 -6.24
CA GLY A 98 -4.43 -1.57 -5.50
C GLY A 98 -3.15 -1.72 -6.30
N GLU A 99 -3.26 -1.88 -7.62
CA GLU A 99 -2.13 -2.18 -8.52
C GLU A 99 -0.92 -1.23 -8.36
N PRO A 100 -1.07 0.11 -8.27
CA PRO A 100 0.05 1.01 -8.07
C PRO A 100 0.87 0.71 -6.80
N TYR A 101 0.18 0.40 -5.73
CA TYR A 101 0.79 0.07 -4.44
C TYR A 101 1.47 -1.31 -4.46
N LEU A 102 0.84 -2.30 -5.10
CA LEU A 102 1.43 -3.64 -5.27
C LEU A 102 2.73 -3.55 -6.08
N ARG A 103 2.74 -2.79 -7.17
CA ARG A 103 3.92 -2.56 -8.02
C ARG A 103 5.03 -1.84 -7.26
N MET A 104 4.69 -0.80 -6.51
CA MET A 104 5.67 0.00 -5.76
C MET A 104 6.25 -0.75 -4.58
N PHE A 105 5.41 -1.42 -3.78
CA PHE A 105 5.82 -2.10 -2.55
C PHE A 105 6.24 -3.54 -2.75
N GLY A 106 5.84 -4.19 -3.84
CA GLY A 106 6.25 -5.56 -4.16
C GLY A 106 7.77 -5.71 -4.14
N ARG A 107 8.48 -4.76 -4.72
CA ARG A 107 9.96 -4.73 -4.74
C ARG A 107 10.60 -4.52 -3.36
N LEU A 108 9.88 -3.96 -2.39
CA LEU A 108 10.39 -3.74 -1.04
C LEU A 108 10.29 -4.99 -0.16
N HIS A 109 9.52 -5.98 -0.59
CA HIS A 109 9.49 -7.29 0.07
C HIS A 109 10.75 -8.12 -0.21
N ASP A 110 11.51 -7.76 -1.25
CA ASP A 110 12.81 -8.33 -1.52
C ASP A 110 13.89 -7.70 -0.63
N THR A 111 15.01 -8.41 -0.42
CA THR A 111 16.14 -7.94 0.40
C THR A 111 16.73 -6.62 -0.08
N ALA A 112 16.58 -6.29 -1.36
CA ALA A 112 17.06 -5.06 -1.97
C ALA A 112 16.35 -3.78 -1.45
N GLY A 113 15.14 -3.89 -0.90
CA GLY A 113 14.39 -2.75 -0.37
C GLY A 113 14.72 -2.39 1.09
N GLU A 114 15.33 -3.30 1.85
CA GLU A 114 15.61 -3.10 3.28
C GLU A 114 16.51 -1.88 3.59
N PRO A 115 17.56 -1.58 2.81
CA PRO A 115 18.37 -0.38 3.04
C PRO A 115 17.60 0.93 2.81
N LEU A 116 16.61 0.91 1.91
CA LEU A 116 15.83 2.09 1.59
C LEU A 116 14.77 2.38 2.66
N TRP A 117 14.15 1.35 3.21
CA TRP A 117 13.19 1.46 4.30
C TRP A 117 13.38 0.34 5.34
N PRO A 118 14.29 0.53 6.32
CA PRO A 118 14.49 -0.44 7.40
C PRO A 118 13.21 -0.73 8.18
N GLY A 119 12.89 -2.00 8.38
CA GLY A 119 11.70 -2.42 9.12
C GLY A 119 10.38 -2.34 8.35
N PHE A 120 10.39 -2.01 7.06
CA PHE A 120 9.17 -1.96 6.22
C PHE A 120 8.35 -3.25 6.30
N ARG A 121 8.98 -4.41 6.23
CA ARG A 121 8.28 -5.71 6.26
C ARG A 121 7.43 -5.88 7.51
N ARG A 122 7.97 -5.50 8.67
CA ARG A 122 7.24 -5.57 9.95
C ARG A 122 6.06 -4.61 9.94
N THR A 123 6.30 -3.34 9.66
CA THR A 123 5.25 -2.31 9.62
C THR A 123 4.18 -2.66 8.60
N ALA A 124 4.57 -3.10 7.39
CA ALA A 124 3.63 -3.52 6.36
C ALA A 124 2.73 -4.70 6.78
N THR A 125 3.15 -5.49 7.75
CA THR A 125 2.35 -6.59 8.32
C THR A 125 1.48 -6.09 9.46
N THR A 126 2.06 -5.40 10.45
CA THR A 126 1.36 -5.03 11.69
C THR A 126 0.28 -3.98 11.49
N ASP A 127 0.40 -3.10 10.49
CA ASP A 127 -0.59 -2.06 10.21
C ASP A 127 -1.99 -2.62 9.89
N TRP A 128 -2.07 -3.84 9.37
CA TRP A 128 -3.33 -4.46 8.95
C TRP A 128 -3.95 -5.39 9.99
N LEU A 129 -3.18 -5.84 10.99
CA LEU A 129 -3.66 -6.83 11.95
C LEU A 129 -4.78 -6.28 12.85
N ALA A 130 -4.59 -5.12 13.45
CA ALA A 130 -5.57 -4.57 14.38
C ALA A 130 -6.97 -4.36 13.75
N PRO A 131 -7.13 -3.74 12.57
CA PRO A 131 -8.43 -3.63 11.93
C PRO A 131 -9.02 -4.99 11.50
N LEU A 132 -8.18 -5.95 11.09
CA LEU A 132 -8.65 -7.31 10.77
C LEU A 132 -9.11 -8.06 12.02
N GLU A 133 -8.38 -7.97 13.13
CA GLU A 133 -8.77 -8.57 14.41
C GLU A 133 -10.11 -8.02 14.91
N GLU A 134 -10.35 -6.71 14.78
CA GLU A 134 -11.61 -6.09 15.14
C GLU A 134 -12.77 -6.63 14.29
N GLY A 135 -12.57 -6.73 12.98
CA GLY A 135 -13.56 -7.30 12.07
C GLY A 135 -13.83 -8.78 12.32
N MET A 136 -12.77 -9.58 12.49
CA MET A 136 -12.88 -11.02 12.75
C MET A 136 -13.50 -11.32 14.12
N ARG A 137 -13.39 -10.42 15.09
CA ARG A 137 -14.07 -10.53 16.40
C ARG A 137 -15.59 -10.54 16.25
N ARG A 138 -16.14 -9.85 15.26
CA ARG A 138 -17.59 -9.90 14.95
C ARG A 138 -18.05 -11.28 14.47
N LEU A 139 -17.16 -12.03 13.83
CA LEU A 139 -17.42 -13.43 13.44
C LEU A 139 -17.11 -14.41 14.58
N GLY A 140 -16.74 -13.92 15.78
CA GLY A 140 -16.35 -14.76 16.92
C GLY A 140 -14.97 -15.43 16.75
N ARG A 141 -14.17 -15.04 15.75
CA ARG A 141 -12.92 -15.72 15.38
C ARG A 141 -11.73 -14.77 15.20
N PRO A 142 -11.39 -13.95 16.20
CA PRO A 142 -10.30 -12.96 16.09
C PRO A 142 -8.94 -13.59 15.76
N GLU A 143 -8.72 -14.85 16.13
CA GLU A 143 -7.49 -15.62 15.85
C GLU A 143 -7.25 -15.83 14.35
N LEU A 144 -8.28 -15.72 13.50
CA LEU A 144 -8.15 -15.86 12.06
C LEU A 144 -7.64 -14.59 11.35
N ALA A 145 -7.49 -13.45 12.04
CA ALA A 145 -7.00 -12.21 11.42
C ALA A 145 -5.66 -12.40 10.70
N THR A 146 -4.73 -13.14 11.31
CA THR A 146 -3.44 -13.47 10.69
C THR A 146 -3.63 -14.37 9.46
N VAL A 147 -4.56 -15.31 9.49
CA VAL A 147 -4.85 -16.20 8.35
C VAL A 147 -5.44 -15.38 7.19
N VAL A 148 -6.42 -14.50 7.47
CA VAL A 148 -7.00 -13.59 6.47
C VAL A 148 -5.90 -12.75 5.80
N LEU A 149 -5.02 -12.13 6.61
CA LEU A 149 -3.92 -11.34 6.08
C LEU A 149 -2.96 -12.18 5.23
N ALA A 150 -2.64 -13.39 5.66
CA ALA A 150 -1.76 -14.30 4.92
C ALA A 150 -2.38 -14.73 3.59
N VAL A 151 -3.69 -15.04 3.55
CA VAL A 151 -4.42 -15.39 2.33
C VAL A 151 -4.43 -14.22 1.36
N ILE A 152 -4.83 -13.02 1.81
CA ILE A 152 -4.81 -11.80 0.97
C ILE A 152 -3.43 -11.60 0.35
N ARG A 153 -2.38 -11.66 1.14
CA ARG A 153 -1.00 -11.43 0.66
C ARG A 153 -0.54 -12.52 -0.31
N GLY A 154 -0.84 -13.78 -0.02
CA GLY A 154 -0.49 -14.89 -0.88
C GLY A 154 -1.17 -14.80 -2.24
N LEU A 155 -2.48 -14.50 -2.26
CA LEU A 155 -3.24 -14.33 -3.49
C LEU A 155 -2.81 -13.09 -4.28
N LEU A 156 -2.44 -11.98 -3.62
CA LEU A 156 -1.88 -10.81 -4.31
C LEU A 156 -0.52 -11.11 -4.94
N MET A 157 0.34 -11.87 -4.28
CA MET A 157 1.61 -12.32 -4.85
C MET A 157 1.39 -13.21 -6.07
N ASP A 158 0.43 -14.13 -6.00
CA ASP A 158 0.05 -15.01 -7.08
C ASP A 158 -0.54 -14.21 -8.26
N LEU A 159 -1.49 -13.31 -7.99
CA LEU A 159 -2.07 -12.42 -8.99
C LEU A 159 -0.99 -11.60 -9.70
N TYR A 160 -0.05 -11.04 -8.96
CA TYR A 160 1.05 -10.26 -9.53
C TYR A 160 1.97 -11.10 -10.42
N ALA A 161 2.20 -12.37 -10.05
CA ALA A 161 3.06 -13.28 -10.79
C ALA A 161 2.39 -13.83 -12.07
N THR A 162 1.08 -14.07 -12.03
CA THR A 162 0.36 -14.81 -13.07
C THR A 162 -0.58 -13.96 -13.91
N GLY A 163 -1.09 -12.84 -13.36
CA GLY A 163 -2.15 -12.03 -13.97
C GLY A 163 -3.54 -12.72 -13.97
N ASP A 164 -3.68 -13.88 -13.31
CA ASP A 164 -4.90 -14.69 -13.32
C ASP A 164 -5.89 -14.19 -12.25
N THR A 165 -6.60 -13.12 -12.61
CA THR A 165 -7.59 -12.48 -11.73
C THR A 165 -8.74 -13.41 -11.40
N GLU A 166 -9.27 -14.16 -12.39
CA GLU A 166 -10.43 -15.03 -12.18
C GLU A 166 -10.14 -16.12 -11.15
N ARG A 167 -8.97 -16.75 -11.23
CA ARG A 167 -8.57 -17.80 -10.31
C ARG A 167 -8.34 -17.26 -8.88
N THR A 168 -7.67 -16.14 -8.75
CA THR A 168 -7.39 -15.52 -7.44
C THR A 168 -8.66 -14.99 -6.79
N ASP A 169 -9.58 -14.40 -7.55
CA ASP A 169 -10.88 -13.97 -7.05
C ASP A 169 -11.71 -15.14 -6.56
N ARG A 170 -11.78 -16.22 -7.33
CA ARG A 170 -12.48 -17.45 -6.95
C ARG A 170 -11.91 -18.00 -5.64
N ALA A 171 -10.58 -18.15 -5.55
CA ALA A 171 -9.91 -18.66 -4.37
C ALA A 171 -10.19 -17.81 -3.11
N PHE A 172 -10.24 -16.49 -3.27
CA PHE A 172 -10.59 -15.61 -2.15
C PHE A 172 -12.06 -15.77 -1.70
N HIS A 173 -12.99 -15.88 -2.64
CA HIS A 173 -14.40 -16.11 -2.32
C HIS A 173 -14.64 -17.47 -1.68
N ASP A 174 -13.98 -18.53 -2.14
CA ASP A 174 -14.04 -19.86 -1.53
C ASP A 174 -13.50 -19.83 -0.08
N PHE A 175 -12.41 -19.09 0.15
CA PHE A 175 -11.89 -18.86 1.50
C PHE A 175 -12.89 -18.13 2.39
N LEU A 176 -13.55 -17.07 1.90
CA LEU A 176 -14.57 -16.35 2.67
C LEU A 176 -15.75 -17.25 3.02
N ALA A 177 -16.22 -18.07 2.09
CA ALA A 177 -17.29 -19.04 2.34
C ALA A 177 -16.89 -20.06 3.42
N ALA A 178 -15.65 -20.52 3.43
CA ALA A 178 -15.15 -21.46 4.43
C ALA A 178 -15.08 -20.86 5.84
N ILE A 179 -14.81 -19.57 5.99
CA ILE A 179 -14.79 -18.91 7.32
C ILE A 179 -16.16 -18.47 7.81
N ASP A 180 -17.14 -18.30 6.91
CA ASP A 180 -18.52 -17.91 7.26
C ASP A 180 -19.36 -19.12 7.66
N GLY A 181 -19.08 -20.31 7.11
CA GLY A 181 -19.83 -21.56 7.33
C GLY A 181 -19.28 -22.45 8.45
N ALA A 182 -18.20 -22.05 9.11
CA ALA A 182 -17.55 -22.82 10.18
C ALA A 182 -17.85 -22.22 11.56
#